data_66293b65caef7a3abb4c4bb1b399b486
#
_entry.id   66293b65caef7a3abb4c4bb1b399b486
#
_cell.length_a   1.000
_cell.length_b   1.000
_cell.length_c   1.000
_cell.angle_alpha   90.00
_cell.angle_beta   90.00
_cell.angle_gamma   90.00
#
_symmetry.space_group_name_H-M   'P 1'
#
loop_
_entity.id
_entity.type
_entity.pdbx_description
1 polymer ?
#
loop_
_entity_poly.entity_id
_entity_poly.type
_entity_poly.pdbx_seq_one_letter_code
_entity_poly.pdbx_strand_id
1 'polypeptide(L)'
;MNTTQKPQTGIDLYNKVAHDSASVVIGEYSTSFGWATNLLPAAVRGQIKDLHALVRVADEIVDGSAAGSNGAQKVNIRKQLDDLEGEVYAAMKLGFSTNLIVHAFALTAVKVGITKAMIEPFFTSMRMDITKAKHTAKTFKDYVYGSAEVVGLMCLRAFIAGRESHYSTADKTALDEGALALGAAFQKINFLRDLDADFRALGRSYFPGVTVETFNEEQKQFLVADIAADLIIAANSIRLLPKDVRPAVAAAQFLFQELTVKIARTPAEVLISTRIRVSNPRKLVLVAKALLGVTPR
;
A
#
# COMPACT_ATOMS: atom_id res chain seq x y z
N MET A 1 15.21 -26.82 31.38
CA MET A 1 13.96 -26.19 31.87
C MET A 1 12.94 -26.30 30.75
N ASN A 2 11.96 -27.24 30.89
CA ASN A 2 10.88 -27.41 29.94
C ASN A 2 9.93 -26.22 30.07
N THR A 3 9.95 -25.31 29.11
CA THR A 3 8.89 -24.34 28.93
C THR A 3 7.64 -25.07 28.47
N THR A 4 6.74 -25.37 29.39
CA THR A 4 5.39 -25.86 29.10
C THR A 4 4.69 -24.78 28.26
N GLN A 5 4.67 -24.97 26.93
CA GLN A 5 3.79 -24.19 26.07
C GLN A 5 2.35 -24.40 26.55
N LYS A 6 1.64 -23.29 26.87
CA LYS A 6 0.19 -23.36 27.11
C LYS A 6 -0.46 -24.09 25.93
N PRO A 7 -1.43 -25.02 26.18
CA PRO A 7 -2.13 -25.65 25.09
C PRO A 7 -2.78 -24.59 24.21
N GLN A 8 -2.51 -24.67 22.92
CA GLN A 8 -3.05 -23.75 21.92
C GLN A 8 -4.57 -23.93 21.86
N THR A 9 -5.31 -22.86 22.10
CA THR A 9 -6.78 -22.89 22.00
C THR A 9 -7.20 -22.96 20.53
N GLY A 10 -8.45 -23.34 20.25
CA GLY A 10 -8.98 -23.36 18.88
C GLY A 10 -8.88 -21.98 18.22
N ILE A 11 -9.10 -20.91 18.99
CA ILE A 11 -9.00 -19.54 18.47
C ILE A 11 -7.54 -19.14 18.19
N ASP A 12 -6.57 -19.57 19.01
CA ASP A 12 -5.16 -19.26 18.77
C ASP A 12 -4.67 -19.91 17.47
N LEU A 13 -5.09 -21.16 17.21
CA LEU A 13 -4.79 -21.83 15.95
C LEU A 13 -5.44 -21.12 14.77
N TYR A 14 -6.70 -20.69 14.89
CA TYR A 14 -7.43 -19.98 13.86
C TYR A 14 -6.76 -18.63 13.53
N ASN A 15 -6.39 -17.86 14.55
CA ASN A 15 -5.66 -16.61 14.39
C ASN A 15 -4.34 -16.83 13.64
N LYS A 16 -3.58 -17.87 14.02
CA LYS A 16 -2.34 -18.21 13.32
C LYS A 16 -2.58 -18.54 11.85
N VAL A 17 -3.56 -19.35 11.54
CA VAL A 17 -3.91 -19.74 10.15
C VAL A 17 -4.32 -18.51 9.34
N ALA A 18 -5.07 -17.57 9.92
CA ALA A 18 -5.46 -16.33 9.27
C ALA A 18 -4.24 -15.46 8.89
N HIS A 19 -3.30 -15.25 9.82
CA HIS A 19 -2.05 -14.51 9.56
C HIS A 19 -1.16 -15.23 8.52
N ASP A 20 -1.08 -16.54 8.56
CA ASP A 20 -0.35 -17.33 7.58
C ASP A 20 -0.98 -17.19 6.18
N SER A 21 -2.33 -17.21 6.07
CA SER A 21 -3.06 -16.99 4.82
C SER A 21 -2.79 -15.62 4.23
N ALA A 22 -2.80 -14.55 5.05
CA ALA A 22 -2.42 -13.19 4.62
C ALA A 22 -0.97 -13.16 4.10
N SER A 23 -0.06 -13.91 4.74
CA SER A 23 1.33 -14.02 4.30
C SER A 23 1.48 -14.69 2.94
N VAL A 24 0.67 -15.70 2.63
CA VAL A 24 0.63 -16.36 1.32
C VAL A 24 0.14 -15.40 0.25
N VAL A 25 -0.98 -14.70 0.49
CA VAL A 25 -1.53 -13.71 -0.46
C VAL A 25 -0.45 -12.70 -0.84
N ILE A 26 0.22 -12.09 0.13
CA ILE A 26 1.25 -11.08 -0.18
C ILE A 26 2.50 -11.69 -0.82
N GLY A 27 2.86 -12.92 -0.49
CA GLY A 27 3.98 -13.64 -1.09
C GLY A 27 3.82 -13.82 -2.59
N GLU A 28 2.62 -14.19 -3.04
CA GLU A 28 2.32 -14.44 -4.46
C GLU A 28 2.16 -13.15 -5.28
N TYR A 29 1.52 -12.13 -4.72
CA TYR A 29 1.18 -10.91 -5.47
C TYR A 29 2.25 -9.81 -5.44
N SER A 30 3.21 -9.83 -4.50
CA SER A 30 4.10 -8.67 -4.31
C SER A 30 5.57 -9.00 -4.15
N THR A 31 6.29 -9.04 -5.26
CA THR A 31 7.75 -9.31 -5.27
C THR A 31 8.60 -8.11 -4.77
N SER A 32 8.25 -6.89 -5.16
CA SER A 32 9.07 -5.70 -4.80
C SER A 32 8.83 -5.22 -3.37
N PHE A 33 7.60 -5.32 -2.88
CA PHE A 33 7.22 -4.99 -1.52
C PHE A 33 7.85 -5.96 -0.49
N GLY A 34 8.01 -7.24 -0.87
CA GLY A 34 8.63 -8.26 -0.02
C GLY A 34 10.05 -7.92 0.44
N TRP A 35 10.86 -7.24 -0.38
CA TRP A 35 12.23 -6.87 -0.01
C TRP A 35 12.28 -5.91 1.19
N ALA A 36 11.50 -4.84 1.15
CA ALA A 36 11.44 -3.88 2.26
C ALA A 36 10.76 -4.48 3.50
N THR A 37 9.65 -5.20 3.30
CA THR A 37 8.88 -5.82 4.38
C THR A 37 9.71 -6.84 5.17
N ASN A 38 10.64 -7.55 4.52
CA ASN A 38 11.54 -8.50 5.18
C ASN A 38 12.52 -7.85 6.16
N LEU A 39 12.75 -6.54 6.08
CA LEU A 39 13.56 -5.79 7.03
C LEU A 39 12.81 -5.43 8.32
N LEU A 40 11.49 -5.58 8.35
CA LEU A 40 10.68 -5.28 9.52
C LEU A 40 10.83 -6.37 10.60
N PRO A 41 10.73 -6.00 11.90
CA PRO A 41 10.57 -6.97 12.97
C PRO A 41 9.42 -7.92 12.70
N ALA A 42 9.53 -9.19 13.11
CA ALA A 42 8.58 -10.24 12.75
C ALA A 42 7.11 -9.87 13.06
N ALA A 43 6.85 -9.28 14.23
CA ALA A 43 5.50 -8.89 14.63
C ALA A 43 4.94 -7.79 13.73
N VAL A 44 5.71 -6.74 13.45
CA VAL A 44 5.32 -5.63 12.56
C VAL A 44 5.15 -6.13 11.13
N ARG A 45 6.05 -7.01 10.67
CA ARG A 45 5.97 -7.64 9.35
C ARG A 45 4.67 -8.40 9.15
N GLY A 46 4.23 -9.17 10.17
CA GLY A 46 2.93 -9.85 10.14
C GLY A 46 1.79 -8.86 9.99
N GLN A 47 1.76 -7.80 10.80
CA GLN A 47 0.74 -6.75 10.73
C GLN A 47 0.67 -6.08 9.35
N ILE A 48 1.83 -5.75 8.77
CA ILE A 48 1.89 -5.16 7.43
C ILE A 48 1.38 -6.12 6.36
N LYS A 49 1.63 -7.42 6.49
CA LYS A 49 1.09 -8.43 5.57
C LYS A 49 -0.43 -8.54 5.69
N ASP A 50 -0.98 -8.53 6.90
CA ASP A 50 -2.43 -8.56 7.13
C ASP A 50 -3.13 -7.37 6.47
N LEU A 51 -2.57 -6.15 6.62
CA LEU A 51 -3.10 -4.93 6.01
C LEU A 51 -3.11 -5.05 4.48
N HIS A 52 -1.97 -5.39 3.89
CA HIS A 52 -1.84 -5.46 2.44
C HIS A 52 -2.60 -6.65 1.82
N ALA A 53 -2.84 -7.72 2.57
CA ALA A 53 -3.66 -8.82 2.09
C ALA A 53 -5.12 -8.40 1.89
N LEU A 54 -5.69 -7.60 2.79
CA LEU A 54 -7.03 -7.03 2.59
C LEU A 54 -7.05 -6.06 1.40
N VAL A 55 -6.06 -5.15 1.33
CA VAL A 55 -5.92 -4.24 0.17
C VAL A 55 -5.89 -5.04 -1.12
N ARG A 56 -5.09 -6.10 -1.19
CA ARG A 56 -4.98 -6.93 -2.40
C ARG A 56 -6.28 -7.65 -2.74
N VAL A 57 -7.00 -8.19 -1.77
CA VAL A 57 -8.30 -8.84 -2.02
C VAL A 57 -9.33 -7.83 -2.56
N ALA A 58 -9.35 -6.62 -2.03
CA ALA A 58 -10.22 -5.56 -2.55
C ALA A 58 -9.84 -5.16 -3.99
N ASP A 59 -8.53 -5.04 -4.31
CA ASP A 59 -8.05 -4.81 -5.67
C ASP A 59 -8.51 -5.92 -6.62
N GLU A 60 -8.40 -7.21 -6.22
CA GLU A 60 -8.83 -8.34 -7.06
C GLU A 60 -10.34 -8.33 -7.36
N ILE A 61 -11.15 -7.76 -6.48
CA ILE A 61 -12.59 -7.59 -6.73
C ILE A 61 -12.82 -6.57 -7.84
N VAL A 62 -12.06 -5.46 -7.88
CA VAL A 62 -12.30 -4.33 -8.80
C VAL A 62 -11.47 -4.38 -10.08
N ASP A 63 -10.30 -5.05 -10.07
CA ASP A 63 -9.33 -5.03 -11.18
C ASP A 63 -9.32 -6.28 -12.05
N GLY A 64 -10.18 -7.26 -11.81
CA GLY A 64 -10.35 -8.23 -12.86
C GLY A 64 -10.40 -9.70 -12.51
N SER A 65 -10.02 -10.19 -11.35
CA SER A 65 -10.20 -11.61 -11.01
C SER A 65 -11.68 -11.98 -10.98
N ALA A 66 -12.54 -11.09 -10.50
CA ALA A 66 -13.98 -11.27 -10.56
C ALA A 66 -14.51 -11.27 -12.01
N ALA A 67 -13.96 -10.42 -12.89
CA ALA A 67 -14.33 -10.38 -14.31
C ALA A 67 -13.87 -11.62 -15.09
N GLY A 68 -12.76 -12.24 -14.69
CA GLY A 68 -12.24 -13.48 -15.28
C GLY A 68 -12.92 -14.76 -14.79
N SER A 69 -13.84 -14.67 -13.83
CA SER A 69 -14.54 -15.84 -13.32
C SER A 69 -15.58 -16.36 -14.32
N ASN A 70 -15.85 -17.69 -14.30
CA ASN A 70 -16.86 -18.31 -15.18
C ASN A 70 -18.28 -17.78 -14.98
N GLY A 71 -18.53 -16.99 -13.96
CA GLY A 71 -19.78 -16.32 -13.66
C GLY A 71 -19.73 -14.81 -13.75
N ALA A 72 -18.73 -14.24 -14.41
CA ALA A 72 -18.45 -12.79 -14.42
C ALA A 72 -19.68 -11.92 -14.71
N GLN A 73 -20.55 -12.32 -15.63
CA GLN A 73 -21.78 -11.59 -15.92
C GLN A 73 -22.81 -11.60 -14.76
N LYS A 74 -22.64 -12.47 -13.78
CA LYS A 74 -23.52 -12.60 -12.61
C LYS A 74 -22.90 -11.99 -11.34
N VAL A 75 -21.62 -11.67 -11.37
CA VAL A 75 -20.89 -11.10 -10.24
C VAL A 75 -21.25 -9.63 -10.10
N ASN A 76 -21.92 -9.28 -9.02
CA ASN A 76 -22.11 -7.88 -8.66
C ASN A 76 -20.87 -7.40 -7.88
N ILE A 77 -19.89 -6.88 -8.62
CA ILE A 77 -18.61 -6.38 -8.08
C ILE A 77 -18.85 -5.38 -6.95
N ARG A 78 -19.78 -4.44 -7.14
CA ARG A 78 -20.12 -3.45 -6.13
C ARG A 78 -20.61 -4.09 -4.84
N LYS A 79 -21.53 -5.04 -4.97
CA LYS A 79 -22.05 -5.77 -3.81
C LYS A 79 -20.97 -6.55 -3.08
N GLN A 80 -20.06 -7.22 -3.81
CA GLN A 80 -18.98 -7.95 -3.18
C GLN A 80 -18.02 -7.04 -2.41
N LEU A 81 -17.74 -5.85 -2.94
CA LEU A 81 -16.91 -4.86 -2.24
C LEU A 81 -17.62 -4.31 -1.01
N ASP A 82 -18.93 -4.03 -1.11
CA ASP A 82 -19.75 -3.56 0.01
C ASP A 82 -19.88 -4.65 1.11
N ASP A 83 -20.06 -5.91 0.71
CA ASP A 83 -20.09 -7.05 1.62
C ASP A 83 -18.74 -7.22 2.35
N LEU A 84 -17.61 -7.09 1.62
CA LEU A 84 -16.27 -7.16 2.21
C LEU A 84 -16.04 -6.04 3.24
N GLU A 85 -16.43 -4.80 2.94
CA GLU A 85 -16.33 -3.69 3.88
C GLU A 85 -17.18 -3.94 5.13
N GLY A 86 -18.42 -4.38 4.94
CA GLY A 86 -19.32 -4.73 6.04
C GLY A 86 -18.75 -5.83 6.93
N GLU A 87 -18.15 -6.86 6.33
CA GLU A 87 -17.51 -7.95 7.04
C GLU A 87 -16.29 -7.48 7.84
N VAL A 88 -15.47 -6.56 7.29
CA VAL A 88 -14.35 -5.94 8.00
C VAL A 88 -14.82 -5.26 9.28
N TYR A 89 -15.85 -4.41 9.22
CA TYR A 89 -16.38 -3.73 10.42
C TYR A 89 -17.00 -4.71 11.42
N ALA A 90 -17.71 -5.72 10.93
CA ALA A 90 -18.28 -6.76 11.79
C ALA A 90 -17.17 -7.55 12.51
N ALA A 91 -16.13 -7.96 11.79
CA ALA A 91 -14.99 -8.68 12.34
C ALA A 91 -14.22 -7.86 13.38
N MET A 92 -14.00 -6.57 13.14
CA MET A 92 -13.36 -5.67 14.11
C MET A 92 -14.16 -5.55 15.40
N LYS A 93 -15.50 -5.56 15.31
CA LYS A 93 -16.39 -5.49 16.47
C LYS A 93 -16.50 -6.81 17.23
N LEU A 94 -16.58 -7.93 16.49
CA LEU A 94 -16.81 -9.26 17.06
C LEU A 94 -15.53 -10.00 17.46
N GLY A 95 -14.37 -9.57 16.92
CA GLY A 95 -13.09 -10.27 17.08
C GLY A 95 -12.99 -11.57 16.28
N PHE A 96 -13.90 -11.79 15.30
CA PHE A 96 -13.96 -13.02 14.50
C PHE A 96 -14.58 -12.79 13.12
N SER A 97 -14.04 -13.50 12.10
CA SER A 97 -14.64 -13.69 10.79
C SER A 97 -14.28 -15.07 10.26
N THR A 98 -15.15 -15.66 9.45
CA THR A 98 -14.87 -16.91 8.70
C THR A 98 -13.97 -16.68 7.49
N ASN A 99 -13.86 -15.43 7.01
CA ASN A 99 -12.91 -15.03 6.00
C ASN A 99 -11.55 -14.78 6.66
N LEU A 100 -10.58 -15.64 6.40
CA LEU A 100 -9.28 -15.62 7.05
C LEU A 100 -8.53 -14.29 6.84
N ILE A 101 -8.65 -13.65 5.66
CA ILE A 101 -7.99 -12.38 5.37
C ILE A 101 -8.64 -11.24 6.15
N VAL A 102 -9.97 -11.20 6.19
CA VAL A 102 -10.72 -10.22 6.99
C VAL A 102 -10.43 -10.41 8.47
N HIS A 103 -10.36 -11.67 8.94
CA HIS A 103 -10.04 -11.99 10.33
C HIS A 103 -8.64 -11.47 10.72
N ALA A 104 -7.61 -11.78 9.92
CA ALA A 104 -6.25 -11.31 10.17
C ALA A 104 -6.16 -9.77 10.17
N PHE A 105 -6.79 -9.12 9.18
CA PHE A 105 -6.87 -7.66 9.14
C PHE A 105 -7.54 -7.08 10.36
N ALA A 106 -8.72 -7.61 10.76
CA ALA A 106 -9.49 -7.10 11.89
C ALA A 106 -8.72 -7.19 13.21
N LEU A 107 -8.05 -8.33 13.48
CA LEU A 107 -7.19 -8.49 14.65
C LEU A 107 -6.06 -7.45 14.67
N THR A 108 -5.39 -7.28 13.53
CA THR A 108 -4.33 -6.29 13.40
C THR A 108 -4.86 -4.88 13.54
N ALA A 109 -5.96 -4.52 12.86
CA ALA A 109 -6.55 -3.19 12.89
C ALA A 109 -6.93 -2.74 14.30
N VAL A 110 -7.59 -3.61 15.06
CA VAL A 110 -7.94 -3.34 16.46
C VAL A 110 -6.68 -3.18 17.32
N LYS A 111 -5.69 -4.06 17.15
CA LYS A 111 -4.45 -4.05 17.91
C LYS A 111 -3.63 -2.78 17.72
N VAL A 112 -3.57 -2.24 16.51
CA VAL A 112 -2.73 -1.08 16.17
C VAL A 112 -3.50 0.24 16.10
N GLY A 113 -4.82 0.21 16.37
CA GLY A 113 -5.65 1.42 16.42
C GLY A 113 -6.05 1.96 15.05
N ILE A 114 -6.22 1.10 14.05
CA ILE A 114 -6.82 1.48 12.76
C ILE A 114 -8.32 1.68 12.96
N THR A 115 -8.85 2.80 12.48
CA THR A 115 -10.23 3.20 12.68
C THR A 115 -11.02 3.21 11.38
N LYS A 116 -12.35 3.31 11.50
CA LYS A 116 -13.26 3.50 10.36
C LYS A 116 -12.83 4.68 9.47
N ALA A 117 -12.34 5.77 10.06
CA ALA A 117 -11.89 6.95 9.33
C ALA A 117 -10.71 6.67 8.36
N MET A 118 -9.94 5.59 8.56
CA MET A 118 -8.90 5.14 7.63
C MET A 118 -9.43 4.11 6.63
N ILE A 119 -10.39 3.27 7.04
CA ILE A 119 -10.91 2.16 6.22
C ILE A 119 -11.91 2.66 5.18
N GLU A 120 -12.84 3.53 5.56
CA GLU A 120 -13.91 4.04 4.70
C GLU A 120 -13.40 4.77 3.43
N PRO A 121 -12.38 5.66 3.51
CA PRO A 121 -11.79 6.25 2.31
C PRO A 121 -11.17 5.21 1.37
N PHE A 122 -10.54 4.14 1.90
CA PHE A 122 -9.99 3.08 1.09
C PHE A 122 -11.08 2.38 0.26
N PHE A 123 -12.16 1.93 0.88
CA PHE A 123 -13.27 1.31 0.15
C PHE A 123 -13.98 2.29 -0.79
N THR A 124 -14.01 3.58 -0.44
CA THR A 124 -14.53 4.63 -1.33
C THR A 124 -13.70 4.73 -2.61
N SER A 125 -12.38 4.69 -2.52
CA SER A 125 -11.50 4.68 -3.70
C SER A 125 -11.64 3.39 -4.53
N MET A 126 -11.76 2.24 -3.90
CA MET A 126 -12.06 0.98 -4.62
C MET A 126 -13.38 1.04 -5.39
N ARG A 127 -14.40 1.70 -4.84
CA ARG A 127 -15.67 1.93 -5.58
C ARG A 127 -15.51 2.86 -6.78
N MET A 128 -14.55 3.79 -6.75
CA MET A 128 -14.27 4.63 -7.92
C MET A 128 -13.73 3.79 -9.09
N ASP A 129 -12.94 2.76 -8.85
CA ASP A 129 -12.43 1.86 -9.89
C ASP A 129 -13.54 1.10 -10.63
N ILE A 130 -14.70 0.88 -9.99
CA ILE A 130 -15.85 0.25 -10.65
C ILE A 130 -16.52 1.19 -11.65
N THR A 131 -16.48 2.51 -11.41
CA THR A 131 -17.36 3.47 -12.10
C THR A 131 -16.61 4.54 -12.89
N LYS A 132 -15.32 4.75 -12.63
CA LYS A 132 -14.56 5.88 -13.19
C LYS A 132 -13.40 5.40 -14.05
N ALA A 133 -13.46 5.70 -15.35
CA ALA A 133 -12.35 5.51 -16.27
C ALA A 133 -11.37 6.70 -16.26
N LYS A 134 -11.81 7.88 -15.83
CA LYS A 134 -11.02 9.13 -15.80
C LYS A 134 -11.31 9.93 -14.55
N HIS A 135 -10.31 10.68 -14.08
CA HIS A 135 -10.40 11.54 -12.92
C HIS A 135 -10.30 13.02 -13.27
N THR A 136 -11.05 13.85 -12.54
CA THR A 136 -10.79 15.28 -12.39
C THR A 136 -9.70 15.50 -11.34
N ALA A 137 -9.13 16.69 -11.23
CA ALA A 137 -8.15 17.00 -10.18
C ALA A 137 -8.69 16.67 -8.77
N LYS A 138 -9.97 16.99 -8.50
CA LYS A 138 -10.60 16.68 -7.22
C LYS A 138 -10.72 15.17 -7.00
N THR A 139 -11.31 14.44 -7.96
CA THR A 139 -11.52 12.99 -7.78
C THR A 139 -10.21 12.21 -7.81
N PHE A 140 -9.16 12.71 -8.44
CA PHE A 140 -7.82 12.14 -8.37
C PHE A 140 -7.24 12.26 -6.96
N LYS A 141 -7.33 13.44 -6.36
CA LYS A 141 -6.90 13.66 -4.98
C LYS A 141 -7.64 12.74 -4.01
N ASP A 142 -8.99 12.68 -4.12
CA ASP A 142 -9.82 11.82 -3.28
C ASP A 142 -9.44 10.33 -3.48
N TYR A 143 -9.14 9.93 -4.72
CA TYR A 143 -8.74 8.57 -5.07
C TYR A 143 -7.38 8.20 -4.48
N VAL A 144 -6.35 9.04 -4.66
CA VAL A 144 -5.00 8.80 -4.12
C VAL A 144 -5.04 8.77 -2.58
N TYR A 145 -5.82 9.66 -1.97
CA TYR A 145 -6.03 9.65 -0.53
C TYR A 145 -6.53 8.29 -0.03
N GLY A 146 -7.62 7.78 -0.61
CA GLY A 146 -8.20 6.52 -0.15
C GLY A 146 -7.39 5.29 -0.59
N SER A 147 -6.88 5.23 -1.83
CA SER A 147 -6.20 4.04 -2.32
C SER A 147 -4.77 3.87 -1.78
N ALA A 148 -4.12 4.94 -1.30
CA ALA A 148 -2.71 4.87 -0.91
C ALA A 148 -2.35 5.67 0.35
N GLU A 149 -2.79 6.90 0.50
CA GLU A 149 -2.40 7.75 1.63
C GLU A 149 -2.90 7.18 2.96
N VAL A 150 -4.18 6.77 3.05
CA VAL A 150 -4.71 6.12 4.25
C VAL A 150 -4.07 4.76 4.52
N VAL A 151 -3.64 4.03 3.46
CA VAL A 151 -2.90 2.77 3.63
C VAL A 151 -1.53 3.06 4.25
N GLY A 152 -0.86 4.15 3.85
CA GLY A 152 0.35 4.66 4.51
C GLY A 152 0.12 4.96 6.00
N LEU A 153 -1.01 5.61 6.34
CA LEU A 153 -1.39 5.84 7.74
C LEU A 153 -1.63 4.53 8.50
N MET A 154 -2.31 3.55 7.90
CA MET A 154 -2.51 2.23 8.53
C MET A 154 -1.16 1.56 8.83
N CYS A 155 -0.22 1.61 7.88
CA CYS A 155 1.14 1.09 8.09
C CYS A 155 1.85 1.85 9.22
N LEU A 156 1.73 3.17 9.28
CA LEU A 156 2.31 3.97 10.36
C LEU A 156 1.75 3.56 11.73
N ARG A 157 0.44 3.30 11.85
CA ARG A 157 -0.15 2.79 13.11
C ARG A 157 0.52 1.49 13.54
N ALA A 158 0.78 0.55 12.61
CA ALA A 158 1.51 -0.68 12.91
C ALA A 158 2.98 -0.42 13.31
N PHE A 159 3.65 0.58 12.73
CA PHE A 159 5.04 0.92 13.05
C PHE A 159 5.22 1.50 14.44
N ILE A 160 4.27 2.30 14.91
CA ILE A 160 4.35 3.00 16.20
C ILE A 160 3.52 2.36 17.31
N ALA A 161 2.82 1.26 17.03
CA ALA A 161 1.94 0.58 17.98
C ALA A 161 2.67 0.26 19.31
N GLY A 162 2.05 0.69 20.41
CA GLY A 162 2.62 0.55 21.77
C GLY A 162 3.77 1.51 22.09
N ARG A 163 4.07 2.46 21.19
CA ARG A 163 5.13 3.48 21.36
C ARG A 163 4.61 4.91 21.21
N GLU A 164 3.29 5.10 21.11
CA GLU A 164 2.64 6.37 20.81
C GLU A 164 2.93 7.46 21.87
N SER A 165 3.19 7.04 23.09
CA SER A 165 3.55 7.95 24.19
C SER A 165 4.97 8.55 24.06
N HIS A 166 5.82 7.99 23.20
CA HIS A 166 7.17 8.49 22.95
C HIS A 166 7.19 9.69 21.99
N TYR A 167 6.07 10.00 21.36
CA TYR A 167 5.95 11.05 20.33
C TYR A 167 5.18 12.25 20.86
N SER A 168 5.75 13.43 20.68
CA SER A 168 5.03 14.70 20.86
C SER A 168 3.90 14.84 19.82
N THR A 169 3.00 15.80 20.02
CA THR A 169 1.97 16.12 19.04
C THR A 169 2.59 16.52 17.69
N ALA A 170 3.68 17.31 17.71
CA ALA A 170 4.38 17.72 16.49
C ALA A 170 5.00 16.51 15.75
N ASP A 171 5.62 15.55 16.50
CA ASP A 171 6.16 14.34 15.88
C ASP A 171 5.06 13.49 15.23
N LYS A 172 3.90 13.34 15.89
CA LYS A 172 2.75 12.60 15.34
C LYS A 172 2.24 13.24 14.06
N THR A 173 2.10 14.58 14.04
CA THR A 173 1.72 15.31 12.83
C THR A 173 2.73 15.10 11.70
N ALA A 174 4.02 15.24 11.98
CA ALA A 174 5.06 15.03 10.97
C ALA A 174 5.11 13.58 10.46
N LEU A 175 4.86 12.59 11.34
CA LEU A 175 4.77 11.19 10.95
C LEU A 175 3.53 10.91 10.07
N ASP A 176 2.37 11.47 10.42
CA ASP A 176 1.14 11.33 9.63
C ASP A 176 1.32 11.99 8.24
N GLU A 177 1.84 13.21 8.17
CA GLU A 177 2.15 13.90 6.90
C GLU A 177 3.13 13.09 6.04
N GLY A 178 4.20 12.55 6.65
CA GLY A 178 5.16 11.72 5.94
C GLY A 178 4.58 10.41 5.44
N ALA A 179 3.68 9.78 6.19
CA ALA A 179 3.01 8.55 5.79
C ALA A 179 2.03 8.78 4.62
N LEU A 180 1.26 9.88 4.68
CA LEU A 180 0.39 10.31 3.58
C LEU A 180 1.21 10.59 2.31
N ALA A 181 2.27 11.38 2.41
CA ALA A 181 3.12 11.73 1.28
C ALA A 181 3.81 10.51 0.66
N LEU A 182 4.29 9.56 1.49
CA LEU A 182 4.91 8.34 0.98
C LEU A 182 3.90 7.46 0.24
N GLY A 183 2.68 7.33 0.77
CA GLY A 183 1.59 6.63 0.12
C GLY A 183 1.25 7.26 -1.23
N ALA A 184 1.06 8.58 -1.26
CA ALA A 184 0.79 9.34 -2.49
C ALA A 184 1.88 9.15 -3.54
N ALA A 185 3.16 9.29 -3.15
CA ALA A 185 4.29 9.10 -4.06
C ALA A 185 4.30 7.70 -4.66
N PHE A 186 4.10 6.65 -3.84
CA PHE A 186 4.09 5.27 -4.31
C PHE A 186 2.98 5.03 -5.34
N GLN A 187 1.79 5.53 -5.09
CA GLN A 187 0.66 5.37 -6.00
C GLN A 187 0.87 6.13 -7.31
N LYS A 188 1.27 7.39 -7.23
CA LYS A 188 1.57 8.21 -8.42
C LYS A 188 2.67 7.60 -9.29
N ILE A 189 3.73 7.04 -8.67
CA ILE A 189 4.80 6.35 -9.39
C ILE A 189 4.27 5.09 -10.08
N ASN A 190 3.41 4.31 -9.40
CA ASN A 190 2.79 3.13 -9.99
C ASN A 190 1.95 3.50 -11.21
N PHE A 191 1.09 4.52 -11.11
CA PHE A 191 0.29 5.00 -12.25
C PHE A 191 1.15 5.48 -13.43
N LEU A 192 2.23 6.21 -13.13
CA LEU A 192 3.10 6.72 -14.18
C LEU A 192 3.91 5.59 -14.84
N ARG A 193 4.32 4.59 -14.06
CA ARG A 193 5.05 3.40 -14.55
C ARG A 193 4.18 2.47 -15.37
N ASP A 194 2.92 2.32 -14.99
CA ASP A 194 1.99 1.33 -15.54
C ASP A 194 0.95 1.98 -16.49
N LEU A 195 1.16 3.24 -16.92
CA LEU A 195 0.23 4.08 -17.70
C LEU A 195 -0.37 3.36 -18.93
N ASP A 196 0.46 2.70 -19.73
CA ASP A 196 0.01 1.96 -20.92
C ASP A 196 -0.79 0.70 -20.54
N ALA A 197 -0.32 -0.04 -19.54
CA ALA A 197 -0.99 -1.26 -19.09
C ALA A 197 -2.39 -0.94 -18.51
N ASP A 198 -2.50 0.09 -17.69
CA ASP A 198 -3.76 0.50 -17.07
C ASP A 198 -4.76 1.00 -18.14
N PHE A 199 -4.27 1.75 -19.14
CA PHE A 199 -5.11 2.22 -20.23
C PHE A 199 -5.60 1.08 -21.13
N ARG A 200 -4.70 0.19 -21.56
CA ARG A 200 -5.05 -0.92 -22.47
C ARG A 200 -5.86 -2.03 -21.81
N ALA A 201 -5.50 -2.40 -20.57
CA ALA A 201 -6.14 -3.51 -19.89
C ALA A 201 -7.44 -3.10 -19.19
N LEU A 202 -7.48 -1.90 -18.58
CA LEU A 202 -8.58 -1.46 -17.73
C LEU A 202 -9.35 -0.27 -18.32
N GLY A 203 -8.87 0.34 -19.40
CA GLY A 203 -9.43 1.56 -19.98
C GLY A 203 -9.33 2.77 -19.05
N ARG A 204 -8.43 2.74 -18.05
CA ARG A 204 -8.32 3.76 -17.01
C ARG A 204 -7.20 4.74 -17.29
N SER A 205 -7.47 6.02 -17.02
CA SER A 205 -6.47 7.09 -16.96
C SER A 205 -6.61 7.83 -15.64
N TYR A 206 -5.65 7.63 -14.76
CA TYR A 206 -5.71 8.18 -13.39
C TYR A 206 -5.36 9.67 -13.37
N PHE A 207 -4.29 10.08 -14.04
CA PHE A 207 -3.87 11.49 -14.01
C PHE A 207 -4.84 12.38 -14.78
N PRO A 208 -5.34 13.47 -14.17
CA PRO A 208 -6.27 14.39 -14.82
C PRO A 208 -5.69 14.99 -16.11
N GLY A 209 -6.43 14.87 -17.21
CA GLY A 209 -6.01 15.43 -18.50
C GLY A 209 -4.85 14.70 -19.20
N VAL A 210 -4.40 13.56 -18.65
CA VAL A 210 -3.33 12.75 -19.25
C VAL A 210 -3.93 11.46 -19.78
N THR A 211 -3.68 11.17 -21.06
CA THR A 211 -3.98 9.86 -21.69
C THR A 211 -2.73 9.36 -22.40
N VAL A 212 -2.70 8.09 -22.77
CA VAL A 212 -1.56 7.51 -23.50
C VAL A 212 -1.29 8.27 -24.80
N GLU A 213 -2.35 8.74 -25.50
CA GLU A 213 -2.24 9.46 -26.76
C GLU A 213 -1.73 10.90 -26.60
N THR A 214 -1.98 11.53 -25.46
CA THR A 214 -1.62 12.94 -25.20
C THR A 214 -0.40 13.11 -24.32
N PHE A 215 0.09 12.01 -23.73
CA PHE A 215 1.22 12.05 -22.80
C PHE A 215 2.49 12.54 -23.47
N ASN A 216 3.09 13.58 -22.92
CA ASN A 216 4.27 14.24 -23.46
C ASN A 216 5.32 14.54 -22.37
N GLU A 217 6.46 15.07 -22.79
CA GLU A 217 7.59 15.33 -21.89
C GLU A 217 7.26 16.36 -20.81
N GLU A 218 6.51 17.41 -21.14
CA GLU A 218 6.11 18.46 -20.20
C GLU A 218 5.21 17.90 -19.09
N GLN A 219 4.18 17.13 -19.46
CA GLN A 219 3.30 16.45 -18.51
C GLN A 219 4.08 15.48 -17.62
N LYS A 220 5.00 14.70 -18.20
CA LYS A 220 5.86 13.78 -17.44
C LYS A 220 6.69 14.55 -16.41
N GLN A 221 7.36 15.61 -16.79
CA GLN A 221 8.19 16.39 -15.87
C GLN A 221 7.36 17.02 -14.74
N PHE A 222 6.17 17.51 -15.04
CA PHE A 222 5.23 18.01 -14.03
C PHE A 222 4.88 16.93 -13.00
N LEU A 223 4.50 15.74 -13.44
CA LEU A 223 4.16 14.62 -12.57
C LEU A 223 5.36 14.13 -11.74
N VAL A 224 6.54 14.09 -12.36
CA VAL A 224 7.79 13.72 -11.67
C VAL A 224 8.13 14.72 -10.58
N ALA A 225 7.93 16.03 -10.83
CA ALA A 225 8.16 17.07 -9.83
C ALA A 225 7.19 16.96 -8.63
N ASP A 226 5.92 16.68 -8.89
CA ASP A 226 4.90 16.45 -7.86
C ASP A 226 5.25 15.22 -6.99
N ILE A 227 5.64 14.11 -7.61
CA ILE A 227 6.11 12.90 -6.91
C ILE A 227 7.37 13.20 -6.07
N ALA A 228 8.32 13.96 -6.61
CA ALA A 228 9.54 14.30 -5.90
C ALA A 228 9.25 15.14 -4.65
N ALA A 229 8.27 16.05 -4.72
CA ALA A 229 7.83 16.83 -3.56
C ALA A 229 7.26 15.93 -2.45
N ASP A 230 6.41 14.97 -2.78
CA ASP A 230 5.89 13.98 -1.83
C ASP A 230 7.03 13.17 -1.18
N LEU A 231 8.00 12.71 -1.97
CA LEU A 231 9.14 11.94 -1.46
C LEU A 231 10.04 12.77 -0.52
N ILE A 232 10.16 14.09 -0.73
CA ILE A 232 10.89 15.00 0.17
C ILE A 232 10.14 15.11 1.52
N ILE A 233 8.81 15.31 1.49
CA ILE A 233 8.00 15.37 2.71
C ILE A 233 8.14 14.06 3.49
N ALA A 234 8.02 12.92 2.82
CA ALA A 234 8.17 11.60 3.44
C ALA A 234 9.56 11.42 4.06
N ALA A 235 10.64 11.82 3.36
CA ALA A 235 12.01 11.70 3.85
C ALA A 235 12.23 12.38 5.22
N ASN A 236 11.62 13.55 5.41
CA ASN A 236 11.74 14.33 6.64
C ASN A 236 11.20 13.60 7.89
N SER A 237 10.21 12.72 7.71
CA SER A 237 9.58 11.98 8.80
C SER A 237 10.26 10.64 9.13
N ILE A 238 11.01 10.05 8.20
CA ILE A 238 11.61 8.70 8.39
C ILE A 238 12.51 8.64 9.62
N ARG A 239 13.25 9.69 9.93
CA ARG A 239 14.12 9.75 11.11
C ARG A 239 13.35 9.68 12.44
N LEU A 240 12.06 10.00 12.45
CA LEU A 240 11.18 9.92 13.61
C LEU A 240 10.68 8.49 13.85
N LEU A 241 10.65 7.63 12.83
CA LEU A 241 10.22 6.26 12.96
C LEU A 241 11.07 5.48 13.98
N PRO A 242 10.53 4.45 14.64
CA PRO A 242 11.29 3.56 15.50
C PRO A 242 12.50 2.98 14.78
N LYS A 243 13.64 2.86 15.47
CA LYS A 243 14.92 2.43 14.89
C LYS A 243 14.84 1.07 14.19
N ASP A 244 13.98 0.18 14.67
CA ASP A 244 13.79 -1.18 14.17
C ASP A 244 12.92 -1.29 12.91
N VAL A 245 12.11 -0.26 12.61
CA VAL A 245 11.31 -0.22 11.36
C VAL A 245 11.88 0.74 10.32
N ARG A 246 12.69 1.70 10.76
CA ARG A 246 13.27 2.74 9.91
C ARG A 246 14.00 2.21 8.67
N PRO A 247 14.84 1.14 8.76
CA PRO A 247 15.53 0.61 7.59
C PRO A 247 14.58 0.10 6.52
N ALA A 248 13.44 -0.50 6.90
CA ALA A 248 12.45 -0.99 5.96
C ALA A 248 11.80 0.15 5.16
N VAL A 249 11.38 1.20 5.86
CA VAL A 249 10.75 2.38 5.21
C VAL A 249 11.76 3.14 4.36
N ALA A 250 13.00 3.32 4.87
CA ALA A 250 14.07 3.95 4.11
C ALA A 250 14.42 3.17 2.82
N ALA A 251 14.48 1.83 2.89
CA ALA A 251 14.73 0.98 1.71
C ALA A 251 13.62 1.11 0.68
N ALA A 252 12.35 1.12 1.12
CA ALA A 252 11.20 1.34 0.24
C ALA A 252 11.30 2.72 -0.43
N GLN A 253 11.55 3.78 0.32
CA GLN A 253 11.67 5.12 -0.24
C GLN A 253 12.84 5.24 -1.21
N PHE A 254 14.02 4.70 -0.92
CA PHE A 254 15.14 4.66 -1.86
C PHE A 254 14.78 3.98 -3.18
N LEU A 255 14.02 2.87 -3.10
CA LEU A 255 13.56 2.18 -4.31
C LEU A 255 12.67 3.08 -5.17
N PHE A 256 11.72 3.80 -4.56
CA PHE A 256 10.82 4.69 -5.28
C PHE A 256 11.51 5.96 -5.76
N GLN A 257 12.47 6.52 -5.01
CA GLN A 257 13.36 7.59 -5.51
C GLN A 257 14.14 7.14 -6.76
N GLU A 258 14.70 5.94 -6.75
CA GLU A 258 15.41 5.38 -7.91
C GLU A 258 14.48 5.20 -9.12
N LEU A 259 13.24 4.73 -8.89
CA LEU A 259 12.22 4.64 -9.94
C LEU A 259 11.88 6.02 -10.51
N THR A 260 11.68 7.02 -9.66
CA THR A 260 11.37 8.40 -10.05
C THR A 260 12.49 8.98 -10.91
N VAL A 261 13.76 8.79 -10.51
CA VAL A 261 14.93 9.23 -11.30
C VAL A 261 14.99 8.53 -12.66
N LYS A 262 14.71 7.23 -12.72
CA LYS A 262 14.67 6.50 -13.99
C LYS A 262 13.55 6.97 -14.89
N ILE A 263 12.36 7.16 -14.36
CA ILE A 263 11.20 7.71 -15.09
C ILE A 263 11.52 9.09 -15.62
N ALA A 264 12.10 9.97 -14.82
CA ALA A 264 12.49 11.32 -15.23
C ALA A 264 13.45 11.32 -16.44
N ARG A 265 14.39 10.35 -16.48
CA ARG A 265 15.40 10.21 -17.55
C ARG A 265 14.89 9.48 -18.79
N THR A 266 13.77 8.78 -18.70
CA THR A 266 13.21 8.03 -19.83
C THR A 266 12.30 8.98 -20.63
N PRO A 267 12.48 9.12 -21.98
CA PRO A 267 11.60 9.90 -22.82
C PRO A 267 10.13 9.49 -22.64
N ALA A 268 9.19 10.44 -22.68
CA ALA A 268 7.77 10.17 -22.47
C ALA A 268 7.23 9.13 -23.45
N GLU A 269 7.63 9.19 -24.71
CA GLU A 269 7.27 8.24 -25.78
C GLU A 269 7.74 6.80 -25.52
N VAL A 270 8.86 6.63 -24.78
CA VAL A 270 9.36 5.32 -24.38
C VAL A 270 8.62 4.82 -23.13
N LEU A 271 8.27 5.73 -22.23
CA LEU A 271 7.59 5.41 -20.99
C LEU A 271 6.20 4.78 -21.23
N ILE A 272 5.47 5.24 -22.23
CA ILE A 272 4.14 4.70 -22.59
C ILE A 272 4.18 3.27 -23.16
N SER A 273 5.36 2.74 -23.50
CA SER A 273 5.52 1.37 -24.06
C SER A 273 6.43 0.47 -23.23
N THR A 274 7.04 1.02 -22.17
CA THR A 274 8.08 0.30 -21.41
C THR A 274 7.88 0.44 -19.91
N ARG A 275 7.67 -0.67 -19.23
CA ARG A 275 7.58 -0.68 -17.77
C ARG A 275 8.95 -0.51 -17.13
N ILE A 276 9.18 0.62 -16.47
CA ILE A 276 10.43 0.93 -15.79
C ILE A 276 10.61 0.06 -14.54
N ARG A 277 11.80 -0.52 -14.38
CA ARG A 277 12.15 -1.40 -13.26
C ARG A 277 13.50 -1.05 -12.67
N VAL A 278 13.67 -1.32 -11.38
CA VAL A 278 14.97 -1.32 -10.71
C VAL A 278 15.52 -2.74 -10.73
N SER A 279 16.76 -2.92 -11.16
CA SER A 279 17.40 -4.24 -11.21
C SER A 279 17.64 -4.81 -9.80
N ASN A 280 17.68 -6.14 -9.68
CA ASN A 280 17.88 -6.79 -8.38
C ASN A 280 19.22 -6.41 -7.71
N PRO A 281 20.38 -6.32 -8.43
CA PRO A 281 21.61 -5.82 -7.81
C PRO A 281 21.47 -4.40 -7.24
N ARG A 282 20.77 -3.51 -7.95
CA ARG A 282 20.52 -2.15 -7.46
C ARG A 282 19.61 -2.13 -6.23
N LYS A 283 18.57 -2.97 -6.18
CA LYS A 283 17.73 -3.14 -4.98
C LYS A 283 18.55 -3.56 -3.77
N LEU A 284 19.49 -4.52 -3.93
CA LEU A 284 20.38 -4.95 -2.85
C LEU A 284 21.23 -3.79 -2.31
N VAL A 285 21.79 -2.96 -3.20
CA VAL A 285 22.57 -1.78 -2.79
C VAL A 285 21.69 -0.79 -1.98
N LEU A 286 20.45 -0.57 -2.42
CA LEU A 286 19.52 0.34 -1.70
C LEU A 286 19.14 -0.20 -0.32
N VAL A 287 18.92 -1.52 -0.21
CA VAL A 287 18.68 -2.20 1.06
C VAL A 287 19.91 -2.09 1.98
N ALA A 288 21.10 -2.36 1.47
CA ALA A 288 22.33 -2.24 2.25
C ALA A 288 22.54 -0.80 2.76
N LYS A 289 22.27 0.21 1.93
CA LYS A 289 22.31 1.63 2.30
C LYS A 289 21.36 1.93 3.48
N ALA A 290 20.14 1.41 3.44
CA ALA A 290 19.17 1.59 4.52
C ALA A 290 19.59 0.89 5.82
N LEU A 291 20.15 -0.34 5.73
CA LEU A 291 20.67 -1.09 6.88
C LEU A 291 21.87 -0.40 7.55
N LEU A 292 22.68 0.32 6.78
CA LEU A 292 23.77 1.14 7.31
C LEU A 292 23.29 2.44 7.99
N GLY A 293 21.98 2.62 8.12
CA GLY A 293 21.39 3.78 8.82
C GLY A 293 21.31 5.05 7.96
N VAL A 294 21.60 4.97 6.66
CA VAL A 294 21.42 6.12 5.77
C VAL A 294 19.92 6.31 5.55
N THR A 295 19.46 7.55 5.78
CA THR A 295 18.08 7.94 5.52
C THR A 295 17.98 8.70 4.18
N PRO A 296 16.84 8.60 3.47
CA PRO A 296 16.54 9.44 2.32
C PRO A 296 16.58 10.94 2.67
N ARG A 297 16.87 11.77 1.66
CA ARG A 297 16.88 13.22 1.77
C ARG A 297 15.98 13.81 0.70
#